data_00765fc2ff29f360dd67bc2d9300a517
#
_entry.id   00765fc2ff29f360dd67bc2d9300a517
#
_cell.length_a   1.000
_cell.length_b   1.000
_cell.length_c   1.000
_cell.angle_alpha   90.00
_cell.angle_beta   90.00
_cell.angle_gamma   90.00
#
_symmetry.space_group_name_H-M   'P 1'
#
loop_
_entity.id
_entity.type
_entity.pdbx_description
1 polymer ?
#
loop_
_entity_poly.entity_id
_entity_poly.type
_entity_poly.pdbx_seq_one_letter_code
_entity_poly.pdbx_strand_id
1 'polypeptide(L)'
;MNYPLISVITVSYNAVLTIEQTILSVINQTYLNIEYIIIDGGSTDGTVNVIKKYADKIAYWVSEPDKGIYDAMNKGIAYSHGEYCNFINAGDKFCSSSILKQVMDFNHVADIIVGQDLHVNEHNKIVSRSYYLEDIIFCIFI
;
A
#
# COMPACT_ATOMS: atom_id res chain seq x y z
N MET A 1 24.20 2.81 4.56
CA MET A 1 23.36 2.07 3.61
C MET A 1 22.45 3.09 2.92
N ASN A 2 22.41 3.05 1.61
CA ASN A 2 21.45 3.86 0.86
C ASN A 2 20.10 3.11 0.91
N TYR A 3 19.11 3.66 1.56
CA TYR A 3 17.76 3.09 1.61
C TYR A 3 16.95 3.67 0.45
N PRO A 4 16.56 2.87 -0.56
CA PRO A 4 15.83 3.37 -1.73
C PRO A 4 14.49 3.97 -1.33
N LEU A 5 14.03 4.95 -2.09
CA LEU A 5 12.68 5.50 -1.92
C LEU A 5 11.66 4.47 -2.41
N ILE A 6 10.65 4.19 -1.59
CA ILE A 6 9.53 3.32 -1.95
C ILE A 6 8.29 4.18 -2.11
N SER A 7 7.70 4.19 -3.30
CA SER A 7 6.37 4.76 -3.52
C SER A 7 5.31 3.70 -3.17
N VAL A 8 4.61 3.90 -2.07
CA VAL A 8 3.46 3.08 -1.70
C VAL A 8 2.20 3.74 -2.25
N ILE A 9 1.46 3.03 -3.08
CA ILE A 9 0.29 3.54 -3.79
C ILE A 9 -0.96 2.82 -3.28
N THR A 10 -1.91 3.57 -2.74
CA THR A 10 -3.24 3.09 -2.38
C THR A 10 -4.25 3.60 -3.37
N VAL A 11 -5.05 2.70 -3.94
CA VAL A 11 -6.23 3.05 -4.71
C VAL A 11 -7.48 2.78 -3.90
N SER A 12 -8.46 3.69 -3.97
CA SER A 12 -9.70 3.60 -3.20
C SER A 12 -10.91 4.03 -4.00
N TYR A 13 -12.04 3.39 -3.71
CA TYR A 13 -13.36 3.81 -4.16
C TYR A 13 -14.42 3.32 -3.17
N ASN A 14 -15.16 4.25 -2.53
CA ASN A 14 -16.18 3.98 -1.52
C ASN A 14 -15.71 2.97 -0.45
N ALA A 15 -14.60 3.28 0.20
CA ALA A 15 -13.90 2.40 1.14
C ALA A 15 -13.84 2.98 2.57
N VAL A 16 -14.84 3.77 2.98
CA VAL A 16 -14.83 4.48 4.28
C VAL A 16 -14.60 3.57 5.49
N LEU A 17 -15.08 2.31 5.42
CA LEU A 17 -14.96 1.37 6.53
C LEU A 17 -13.57 0.70 6.64
N THR A 18 -12.77 0.75 5.59
CA THR A 18 -11.53 -0.04 5.51
C THR A 18 -10.28 0.79 5.23
N ILE A 19 -10.41 1.94 4.57
CA ILE A 19 -9.26 2.74 4.14
C ILE A 19 -8.39 3.22 5.31
N GLU A 20 -8.97 3.50 6.48
CA GLU A 20 -8.20 3.98 7.63
C GLU A 20 -7.16 2.97 8.11
N GLN A 21 -7.51 1.70 8.16
CA GLN A 21 -6.55 0.64 8.52
C GLN A 21 -5.43 0.50 7.49
N THR A 22 -5.73 0.69 6.21
CA THR A 22 -4.71 0.70 5.14
C THR A 22 -3.74 1.85 5.35
N ILE A 23 -4.24 3.08 5.51
CA ILE A 23 -3.42 4.28 5.75
C ILE A 23 -2.53 4.07 6.97
N LEU A 24 -3.09 3.65 8.10
CA LEU A 24 -2.34 3.42 9.32
C LEU A 24 -1.25 2.36 9.14
N SER A 25 -1.49 1.32 8.36
CA SER A 25 -0.48 0.28 8.11
C SER A 25 0.72 0.80 7.31
N VAL A 26 0.53 1.82 6.49
CA VAL A 26 1.60 2.47 5.71
C VAL A 26 2.35 3.51 6.54
N ILE A 27 1.64 4.45 7.16
CA ILE A 27 2.29 5.57 7.87
C ILE A 27 2.99 5.13 9.16
N ASN A 28 2.67 3.95 9.69
CA ASN A 28 3.33 3.37 10.88
C ASN A 28 4.49 2.43 10.51
N GLN A 29 4.92 2.36 9.26
CA GLN A 29 6.10 1.58 8.89
C GLN A 29 7.37 2.18 9.52
N THR A 30 8.27 1.31 9.98
CA THR A 30 9.56 1.71 10.55
C THR A 30 10.60 2.04 9.48
N TYR A 31 10.33 1.73 8.23
CA TYR A 31 11.09 2.20 7.08
C TYR A 31 10.74 3.66 6.81
N LEU A 32 11.74 4.55 6.80
CA LEU A 32 11.49 5.99 6.79
C LEU A 32 11.43 6.61 5.39
N ASN A 33 12.01 5.95 4.38
CA ASN A 33 12.09 6.50 3.02
C ASN A 33 10.90 6.04 2.17
N ILE A 34 9.70 6.45 2.58
CA ILE A 34 8.43 6.15 1.92
C ILE A 34 7.82 7.42 1.34
N GLU A 35 7.40 7.32 0.09
CA GLU A 35 6.49 8.26 -0.55
C GLU A 35 5.10 7.61 -0.59
N TYR A 36 4.16 8.14 0.19
CA TYR A 36 2.80 7.59 0.22
C TYR A 36 1.87 8.36 -0.70
N ILE A 37 1.22 7.64 -1.62
CA ILE A 37 0.33 8.19 -2.65
C ILE A 37 -1.04 7.54 -2.53
N ILE A 38 -2.12 8.34 -2.55
CA ILE A 38 -3.50 7.83 -2.55
C ILE A 38 -4.25 8.39 -3.76
N ILE A 39 -4.80 7.48 -4.56
CA ILE A 39 -5.69 7.80 -5.68
C ILE A 39 -7.09 7.30 -5.35
N ASP A 40 -8.00 8.22 -5.16
CA ASP A 40 -9.41 7.94 -4.90
C ASP A 40 -10.26 8.18 -6.15
N GLY A 41 -11.07 7.20 -6.50
CA GLY A 41 -11.90 7.18 -7.72
C GLY A 41 -13.16 8.05 -7.65
N GLY A 42 -13.16 9.09 -6.82
CA GLY A 42 -14.33 9.97 -6.65
C GLY A 42 -15.35 9.41 -5.67
N SER A 43 -14.89 8.93 -4.51
CA SER A 43 -15.75 8.39 -3.44
C SER A 43 -16.76 9.39 -2.91
N THR A 44 -17.94 8.89 -2.56
CA THR A 44 -19.06 9.68 -2.02
C THR A 44 -19.54 9.24 -0.63
N ASP A 45 -18.93 8.19 -0.08
CA ASP A 45 -19.33 7.55 1.19
C ASP A 45 -18.64 8.11 2.44
N GLY A 46 -17.73 9.10 2.29
CA GLY A 46 -16.93 9.63 3.39
C GLY A 46 -15.46 9.22 3.36
N THR A 47 -15.04 8.35 2.43
CA THR A 47 -13.63 7.93 2.23
C THR A 47 -12.68 9.13 2.18
N VAL A 48 -13.02 10.16 1.42
CA VAL A 48 -12.21 11.37 1.26
C VAL A 48 -11.99 12.09 2.60
N ASN A 49 -12.98 12.09 3.49
CA ASN A 49 -12.83 12.70 4.82
C ASN A 49 -11.82 11.93 5.67
N VAL A 50 -11.76 10.60 5.53
CA VAL A 50 -10.75 9.78 6.21
C VAL A 50 -9.35 10.10 5.64
N ILE A 51 -9.18 10.18 4.32
CA ILE A 51 -7.90 10.55 3.69
C ILE A 51 -7.41 11.90 4.21
N LYS A 52 -8.30 12.91 4.28
CA LYS A 52 -7.97 14.25 4.76
C LYS A 52 -7.43 14.27 6.20
N LYS A 53 -7.86 13.36 7.07
CA LYS A 53 -7.35 13.26 8.46
C LYS A 53 -5.85 12.99 8.51
N TYR A 54 -5.29 12.36 7.47
CA TYR A 54 -3.88 11.95 7.39
C TYR A 54 -3.11 12.67 6.29
N ALA A 55 -3.66 13.74 5.73
CA ALA A 55 -3.07 14.45 4.59
C ALA A 55 -1.64 14.96 4.86
N ASP A 56 -1.30 15.27 6.10
CA ASP A 56 0.05 15.66 6.52
C ASP A 56 1.09 14.52 6.45
N LYS A 57 0.64 13.27 6.35
CA LYS A 57 1.47 12.05 6.24
C LYS A 57 1.49 11.48 4.82
N ILE A 58 0.73 12.05 3.90
CA ILE A 58 0.56 11.57 2.53
C ILE A 58 1.28 12.55 1.60
N ALA A 59 2.21 12.05 0.79
CA ALA A 59 2.99 12.87 -0.13
C ALA A 59 2.12 13.45 -1.26
N TYR A 60 1.18 12.66 -1.76
CA TYR A 60 0.22 13.09 -2.77
C TYR A 60 -1.09 12.32 -2.63
N TRP A 61 -2.20 13.02 -2.78
CA TRP A 61 -3.50 12.37 -2.93
C TRP A 61 -4.44 13.20 -3.81
N VAL A 62 -5.34 12.50 -4.49
CA VAL A 62 -6.39 13.10 -5.32
C VAL A 62 -7.66 12.25 -5.23
N SER A 63 -8.81 12.91 -5.31
CA SER A 63 -10.11 12.26 -5.45
C SER A 63 -10.79 12.80 -6.70
N GLU A 64 -10.93 11.96 -7.71
CA GLU A 64 -11.57 12.27 -8.97
C GLU A 64 -12.08 10.99 -9.64
N PRO A 65 -13.11 11.06 -10.47
CA PRO A 65 -13.58 9.89 -11.22
C PRO A 65 -12.47 9.26 -12.06
N ASP A 66 -12.42 7.94 -12.04
CA ASP A 66 -11.51 7.14 -12.85
C ASP A 66 -12.26 6.10 -13.70
N LYS A 67 -11.52 5.35 -14.51
CA LYS A 67 -12.02 4.26 -15.34
C LYS A 67 -11.84 2.89 -14.70
N GLY A 68 -11.71 2.84 -13.38
CA GLY A 68 -11.50 1.63 -12.57
C GLY A 68 -10.10 1.53 -11.99
N ILE A 69 -9.89 0.45 -11.23
CA ILE A 69 -8.69 0.23 -10.40
C ILE A 69 -7.37 0.41 -11.16
N TYR A 70 -7.27 -0.08 -12.39
CA TYR A 70 -6.03 0.00 -13.17
C TYR A 70 -5.74 1.43 -13.66
N ASP A 71 -6.79 2.23 -13.93
CA ASP A 71 -6.63 3.65 -14.27
C ASP A 71 -6.10 4.42 -13.04
N ALA A 72 -6.65 4.14 -11.87
CA ALA A 72 -6.17 4.70 -10.61
C ALA A 72 -4.72 4.28 -10.30
N MET A 73 -4.37 3.01 -10.50
CA MET A 73 -2.99 2.53 -10.34
C MET A 73 -2.03 3.25 -11.29
N ASN A 74 -2.39 3.40 -12.56
CA ASN A 74 -1.58 4.13 -13.54
C ASN A 74 -1.39 5.60 -13.16
N LYS A 75 -2.42 6.26 -12.63
CA LYS A 75 -2.29 7.61 -12.08
C LYS A 75 -1.29 7.63 -10.92
N GLY A 76 -1.39 6.67 -9.99
CA GLY A 76 -0.45 6.55 -8.88
C GLY A 76 1.00 6.39 -9.35
N ILE A 77 1.25 5.55 -10.35
CA ILE A 77 2.57 5.39 -10.96
C ILE A 77 3.07 6.72 -11.55
N ALA A 78 2.21 7.47 -12.23
CA ALA A 78 2.60 8.74 -12.84
C ALA A 78 3.05 9.80 -11.83
N TYR A 79 2.61 9.70 -10.58
CA TYR A 79 3.00 10.57 -9.47
C TYR A 79 4.10 9.98 -8.58
N SER A 80 4.56 8.76 -8.85
CA SER A 80 5.59 8.11 -8.04
C SER A 80 6.99 8.52 -8.45
N HIS A 81 7.90 8.64 -7.47
CA HIS A 81 9.31 8.98 -7.67
C HIS A 81 10.24 7.94 -7.05
N GLY A 82 9.69 6.89 -6.42
CA GLY A 82 10.46 5.84 -5.77
C GLY A 82 11.19 4.93 -6.75
N GLU A 83 12.28 4.36 -6.28
CA GLU A 83 12.99 3.29 -7.00
C GLU A 83 12.13 2.01 -7.06
N TYR A 84 11.25 1.83 -6.09
CA TYR A 84 10.26 0.76 -6.04
C TYR A 84 8.87 1.31 -5.90
N CYS A 85 7.90 0.66 -6.56
CA CYS A 85 6.48 0.89 -6.36
C CYS A 85 5.85 -0.32 -5.67
N ASN A 86 5.03 -0.06 -4.65
CA ASN A 86 4.21 -1.08 -4.00
C ASN A 86 2.75 -0.64 -4.01
N PHE A 87 1.85 -1.57 -4.35
CA PHE A 87 0.42 -1.30 -4.35
C PHE A 87 -0.23 -1.94 -3.13
N ILE A 88 -0.95 -1.13 -2.37
CA ILE A 88 -1.81 -1.55 -1.26
C ILE A 88 -3.18 -0.94 -1.47
N ASN A 89 -4.16 -1.73 -1.89
CA ASN A 89 -5.51 -1.25 -2.13
C ASN A 89 -6.23 -0.94 -0.82
N ALA A 90 -7.23 -0.06 -0.87
CA ALA A 90 -8.05 0.21 0.30
C ALA A 90 -8.76 -1.08 0.78
N GLY A 91 -8.52 -1.45 2.03
CA GLY A 91 -8.95 -2.72 2.61
C GLY A 91 -7.79 -3.69 2.90
N ASP A 92 -6.69 -3.56 2.15
CA ASP A 92 -5.47 -4.33 2.40
C ASP A 92 -4.58 -3.60 3.40
N LYS A 93 -3.66 -4.31 4.02
CA LYS A 93 -2.71 -3.72 4.98
C LYS A 93 -1.41 -4.48 5.03
N PHE A 94 -0.34 -3.80 5.36
CA PHE A 94 0.92 -4.47 5.70
C PHE A 94 0.76 -5.33 6.95
N CYS A 95 1.36 -6.51 6.95
CA CYS A 95 1.26 -7.49 8.05
C CYS A 95 1.99 -7.05 9.32
N SER A 96 2.98 -6.18 9.20
CA SER A 96 3.69 -5.60 10.34
C SER A 96 4.23 -4.22 10.01
N SER A 97 4.51 -3.43 11.05
CA SER A 97 5.13 -2.11 10.90
C SER A 97 6.59 -2.15 10.44
N SER A 98 7.23 -3.31 10.45
CA SER A 98 8.63 -3.46 10.05
C SER A 98 8.81 -4.16 8.71
N ILE A 99 7.74 -4.50 7.99
CA ILE A 99 7.85 -5.34 6.81
C ILE A 99 8.68 -4.68 5.70
N LEU A 100 8.45 -3.41 5.42
CA LEU A 100 9.23 -2.70 4.39
C LEU A 100 10.71 -2.61 4.77
N LYS A 101 11.00 -2.40 6.05
CA LYS A 101 12.39 -2.40 6.52
C LYS A 101 13.04 -3.77 6.35
N GLN A 102 12.36 -4.84 6.73
CA GLN A 102 12.86 -6.21 6.57
C GLN A 102 13.13 -6.53 5.10
N VAL A 103 12.21 -6.13 4.21
CA VAL A 103 12.39 -6.28 2.76
C VAL A 103 13.66 -5.59 2.31
N MET A 104 13.88 -4.35 2.72
CA MET A 104 15.02 -3.56 2.25
C MET A 104 16.35 -3.95 2.95
N ASP A 105 16.32 -4.51 4.13
CA ASP A 105 17.52 -5.03 4.81
C ASP A 105 18.03 -6.35 4.16
N PHE A 106 17.20 -7.04 3.39
CA PHE A 106 17.52 -8.36 2.82
C PHE A 106 18.40 -8.31 1.57
N ASN A 107 18.90 -7.19 1.21
CA ASN A 107 19.82 -6.89 0.11
C ASN A 107 19.26 -6.99 -1.31
N HIS A 108 19.34 -5.88 -2.06
CA HIS A 108 18.40 -5.85 -3.05
C HIS A 108 18.77 -5.10 -4.29
N VAL A 109 19.22 -5.88 -5.22
CA VAL A 109 19.44 -5.54 -6.62
C VAL A 109 18.41 -6.31 -7.46
N ALA A 110 17.19 -6.41 -6.97
CA ALA A 110 16.13 -7.10 -7.70
C ALA A 110 15.20 -6.06 -8.34
N ASP A 111 14.88 -6.24 -9.61
CA ASP A 111 13.91 -5.41 -10.31
C ASP A 111 12.48 -5.64 -9.81
N ILE A 112 12.21 -6.86 -9.32
CA ILE A 112 10.90 -7.26 -8.78
C ILE A 112 11.11 -7.98 -7.45
N ILE A 113 10.39 -7.53 -6.42
CA ILE A 113 10.33 -8.18 -5.12
C ILE A 113 8.91 -8.70 -4.94
N VAL A 114 8.77 -10.01 -4.74
CA VAL A 114 7.48 -10.67 -4.57
C VAL A 114 7.32 -11.11 -3.12
N GLY A 115 6.17 -10.80 -2.53
CA GLY A 115 5.81 -11.20 -1.18
C GLY A 115 4.71 -12.26 -1.13
N GLN A 116 4.44 -12.79 0.05
CA GLN A 116 3.28 -13.63 0.29
C GLN A 116 2.08 -12.79 0.71
N ASP A 117 0.92 -13.15 0.18
CA ASP A 117 -0.35 -12.60 0.62
C ASP A 117 -0.99 -13.52 1.66
N LEU A 118 -1.50 -12.92 2.73
CA LEU A 118 -2.30 -13.61 3.72
C LEU A 118 -3.75 -13.15 3.59
N HIS A 119 -4.63 -14.04 3.19
CA HIS A 119 -6.06 -13.75 3.21
C HIS A 119 -6.58 -13.93 4.62
N VAL A 120 -7.23 -12.91 5.14
CA VAL A 120 -7.82 -12.92 6.47
C VAL A 120 -9.35 -12.74 6.38
N ASN A 121 -10.08 -13.39 7.29
CA ASN A 121 -11.51 -13.17 7.39
C ASN A 121 -11.81 -11.90 8.23
N GLU A 122 -13.09 -11.59 8.40
CA GLU A 122 -13.59 -10.46 9.20
C GLU A 122 -13.10 -10.44 10.67
N HIS A 123 -12.61 -11.58 11.18
CA HIS A 123 -12.03 -11.72 12.52
C HIS A 123 -10.49 -11.69 12.52
N ASN A 124 -9.85 -11.26 11.42
CA ASN A 124 -8.41 -11.27 11.21
C ASN A 124 -7.75 -12.66 11.35
N LYS A 125 -8.51 -13.74 11.15
CA LYS A 125 -7.95 -15.09 11.09
C LYS A 125 -7.49 -15.41 9.68
N ILE A 126 -6.28 -15.95 9.53
CA ILE A 126 -5.74 -16.39 8.25
C ILE A 126 -6.60 -17.55 7.74
N VAL A 127 -7.20 -17.38 6.56
CA VAL A 127 -8.03 -18.40 5.89
C VAL A 127 -7.32 -19.03 4.70
N SER A 128 -6.40 -18.32 4.07
CA SER A 128 -5.53 -18.85 3.01
C SER A 128 -4.22 -18.08 2.91
N ARG A 129 -3.27 -18.66 2.20
CA ARG A 129 -1.99 -18.04 1.88
C ARG A 129 -1.72 -18.25 0.40
N SER A 130 -1.27 -17.21 -0.30
CA SER A 130 -0.74 -17.35 -1.65
C SER A 130 0.73 -17.76 -1.56
N TYR A 131 1.10 -18.85 -2.23
CA TYR A 131 2.49 -19.28 -2.32
C TYR A 131 3.03 -18.88 -3.69
N TYR A 132 4.00 -17.98 -3.70
CA TYR A 132 4.85 -17.72 -4.85
C TYR A 132 6.17 -18.47 -4.66
N LEU A 133 6.69 -19.03 -5.75
CA LEU A 133 7.84 -19.97 -5.76
C LEU A 133 9.04 -19.45 -4.96
N GLU A 134 9.48 -20.27 -4.02
CA GLU A 134 10.74 -20.41 -3.29
C GLU A 134 11.53 -19.15 -2.90
N ASP A 135 11.69 -19.00 -1.59
CA ASP A 135 12.76 -18.32 -0.84
C ASP A 135 12.66 -16.83 -0.51
N ILE A 136 11.62 -16.09 -0.83
CA ILE A 136 11.44 -14.74 -0.29
C ILE A 136 10.07 -14.60 0.35
N ILE A 137 10.03 -14.63 1.69
CA ILE A 137 8.79 -14.51 2.45
C ILE A 137 8.55 -13.04 2.77
N PHE A 138 7.67 -12.39 2.03
CA PHE A 138 7.12 -11.09 2.39
C PHE A 138 5.61 -11.19 2.51
N CYS A 139 5.08 -10.78 3.64
CA CYS A 139 3.64 -10.75 3.84
C CYS A 139 3.09 -9.39 3.43
N ILE A 140 2.47 -9.32 2.28
CA ILE A 140 1.52 -8.28 1.94
C ILE A 140 0.13 -8.88 2.25
N PHE A 141 -0.68 -8.22 3.06
CA PHE A 141 -2.06 -8.63 3.25
C PHE A 141 -2.90 -8.03 2.13
N ILE A 142 -3.56 -8.87 1.39
CA ILE A 142 -4.62 -8.52 0.46
C ILE A 142 -5.96 -8.88 1.05
#